data_47966a675644ac103095ed13833e7abc
#
_entry.id   47966a675644ac103095ed13833e7abc
#
_cell.length_a   1.000
_cell.length_b   1.000
_cell.length_c   1.000
_cell.angle_alpha   90.00
_cell.angle_beta   90.00
_cell.angle_gamma   90.00
#
_symmetry.space_group_name_H-M   'P 1'
#
loop_
_entity.id
_entity.type
_entity.pdbx_description
1 polymer ?
#
loop_
_entity_poly.entity_id
_entity_poly.type
_entity_poly.pdbx_seq_one_letter_code
_entity_poly.pdbx_strand_id
1 'polypeptide(L)'
;MKIRIAWIGKTKEPAIASLTEEYLLRISRYVPVEGLTLRDEAALLEMCGRTSGRSGATKASAKGAARSTLVLMDSRGKEFSSEQFAKFLGDYQDRNPLPLVIAVGGADGFSEAARSAAQHTISLGKMTLAHELARVVLLEQVYRAFTILKGHPYHSGH
;
A
#
# COMPACT_ATOMS: atom_id res chain seq x y z
N MET A 1 -6.06 -6.86 -11.85
CA MET A 1 -5.33 -6.55 -10.61
C MET A 1 -6.30 -6.00 -9.57
N LYS A 2 -6.13 -6.38 -8.32
CA LYS A 2 -6.84 -5.77 -7.19
C LYS A 2 -5.81 -5.11 -6.28
N ILE A 3 -6.10 -3.90 -5.83
CA ILE A 3 -5.24 -3.16 -4.89
C ILE A 3 -5.91 -3.09 -3.53
N ARG A 4 -5.15 -3.39 -2.49
CA ARG A 4 -5.55 -3.17 -1.09
C ARG A 4 -4.60 -2.16 -0.47
N ILE A 5 -5.14 -1.06 0.00
CA ILE A 5 -4.37 -0.06 0.74
C ILE A 5 -4.63 -0.32 2.21
N ALA A 6 -3.62 -0.80 2.91
CA ALA A 6 -3.72 -1.14 4.32
C ALA A 6 -3.00 -0.10 5.17
N TRP A 7 -3.54 0.22 6.32
CA TRP A 7 -2.87 1.08 7.31
C TRP A 7 -3.04 0.53 8.70
N ILE A 8 -2.04 0.76 9.51
CA ILE A 8 -2.00 0.30 10.90
C ILE A 8 -2.61 1.38 11.80
N GLY A 9 -3.65 1.00 12.54
CA GLY A 9 -4.33 1.88 13.48
C GLY A 9 -5.50 2.63 12.87
N LYS A 10 -6.45 2.98 13.72
CA LYS A 10 -7.67 3.69 13.32
C LYS A 10 -7.36 5.11 12.88
N THR A 11 -8.13 5.62 11.93
CA THR A 11 -8.09 7.02 11.52
C THR A 11 -8.81 7.86 12.57
N LYS A 12 -8.11 8.83 13.16
CA LYS A 12 -8.65 9.71 14.21
C LYS A 12 -9.15 11.04 13.66
N GLU A 13 -8.53 11.54 12.59
CA GLU A 13 -8.85 12.83 12.00
C GLU A 13 -9.98 12.70 10.97
N PRO A 14 -11.14 13.39 11.18
CA PRO A 14 -12.25 13.31 10.23
C PRO A 14 -11.89 13.77 8.81
N ALA A 15 -11.02 14.77 8.68
CA ALA A 15 -10.55 15.24 7.38
C ALA A 15 -9.77 14.15 6.63
N ILE A 16 -8.96 13.39 7.34
CA ILE A 16 -8.21 12.26 6.74
C ILE A 16 -9.19 11.16 6.31
N ALA A 17 -10.18 10.83 7.14
CA ALA A 17 -11.20 9.84 6.79
C ALA A 17 -11.95 10.23 5.51
N SER A 18 -12.35 11.49 5.41
CA SER A 18 -13.08 12.02 4.25
C SER A 18 -12.23 11.95 2.98
N LEU A 19 -10.97 12.38 3.04
CA LEU A 19 -10.05 12.33 1.89
C LEU A 19 -9.75 10.89 1.49
N THR A 20 -9.61 9.98 2.45
CA THR A 20 -9.39 8.56 2.20
C THR A 20 -10.53 7.99 1.36
N GLU A 21 -11.77 8.23 1.76
CA GLU A 21 -12.95 7.76 1.01
C GLU A 21 -12.99 8.35 -0.39
N GLU A 22 -12.71 9.64 -0.53
CA GLU A 22 -12.72 10.31 -1.83
C GLU A 22 -11.71 9.70 -2.80
N TYR A 23 -10.46 9.51 -2.35
CA TYR A 23 -9.44 8.93 -3.24
C TYR A 23 -9.67 7.46 -3.53
N LEU A 24 -10.16 6.68 -2.58
CA LEU A 24 -10.55 5.30 -2.85
C LEU A 24 -11.63 5.23 -3.93
N LEU A 25 -12.62 6.12 -3.87
CA LEU A 25 -13.65 6.21 -4.90
C LEU A 25 -13.07 6.57 -6.27
N ARG A 26 -12.17 7.55 -6.33
CA ARG A 26 -11.50 7.95 -7.59
C ARG A 26 -10.68 6.80 -8.17
N ILE A 27 -9.91 6.11 -7.34
CA ILE A 27 -9.09 4.96 -7.77
C ILE A 27 -9.98 3.82 -8.27
N SER A 28 -11.15 3.60 -7.64
CA SER A 28 -12.07 2.52 -8.01
C SER A 28 -12.58 2.61 -9.45
N ARG A 29 -12.49 3.77 -10.07
CA ARG A 29 -12.84 3.98 -11.48
C ARG A 29 -11.82 3.37 -12.44
N TYR A 30 -10.61 3.06 -11.95
CA TYR A 30 -9.52 2.50 -12.76
C TYR A 30 -9.22 1.05 -12.43
N VAL A 31 -9.36 0.66 -11.15
CA VAL A 31 -8.97 -0.65 -10.66
C VAL A 31 -9.79 -0.99 -9.41
N PRO A 32 -10.14 -2.27 -9.19
CA PRO A 32 -10.71 -2.67 -7.91
C PRO A 32 -9.76 -2.32 -6.77
N VAL A 33 -10.24 -1.55 -5.80
CA VAL A 33 -9.46 -1.08 -4.67
C VAL A 33 -10.29 -1.12 -3.39
N GLU A 34 -9.64 -1.44 -2.28
CA GLU A 34 -10.25 -1.33 -0.95
C GLU A 34 -9.23 -0.79 0.05
N GLY A 35 -9.73 -0.05 1.03
CA GLY A 35 -8.95 0.41 2.17
C GLY A 35 -9.18 -0.51 3.37
N LEU A 36 -8.13 -0.85 4.09
CA LEU A 36 -8.19 -1.76 5.23
C LEU A 36 -7.48 -1.14 6.43
N THR A 37 -8.22 -1.04 7.55
CA THR A 37 -7.62 -0.69 8.83
C THR A 37 -7.20 -1.98 9.53
N LEU A 38 -5.93 -2.09 9.87
CA LEU A 38 -5.38 -3.24 10.57
C LEU A 38 -4.94 -2.83 11.97
N ARG A 39 -5.08 -3.75 12.90
CA ARG A 39 -4.74 -3.51 14.30
C ARG A 39 -3.24 -3.33 14.50
N ASP A 40 -2.44 -4.16 13.84
CA ASP A 40 -1.00 -4.19 13.99
C ASP A 40 -0.31 -4.80 12.77
N GLU A 41 1.02 -4.78 12.80
CA GLU A 41 1.87 -5.34 11.76
C GLU A 41 1.68 -6.85 11.59
N ALA A 42 1.45 -7.58 12.68
CA ALA A 42 1.24 -9.02 12.64
C ALA A 42 -0.01 -9.36 11.81
N ALA A 43 -1.09 -8.58 11.97
CA ALA A 43 -2.31 -8.76 11.19
C ALA A 43 -2.05 -8.53 9.69
N LEU A 44 -1.19 -7.56 9.34
CA LEU A 44 -0.79 -7.31 7.96
C LEU A 44 -0.05 -8.50 7.37
N LEU A 45 0.93 -9.02 8.07
CA LEU A 45 1.74 -10.15 7.60
C LEU A 45 0.89 -11.42 7.45
N GLU A 46 -0.01 -11.66 8.39
CA GLU A 46 -0.95 -12.78 8.32
C GLU A 46 -1.86 -12.67 7.10
N MET A 47 -2.44 -11.48 6.88
CA MET A 47 -3.30 -11.23 5.73
C MET A 47 -2.59 -11.51 4.40
N CYS A 48 -1.30 -11.21 4.31
CA CYS A 48 -0.49 -11.44 3.12
C CYS A 48 0.08 -12.86 3.02
N GLY A 49 -0.31 -13.75 3.94
CA GLY A 49 0.21 -15.12 3.97
C GLY A 49 1.67 -15.21 4.40
N ARG A 50 2.14 -14.24 5.18
CA ARG A 50 3.51 -14.17 5.66
C ARG A 50 3.52 -14.28 7.16
N THR A 51 3.90 -15.45 7.66
CA THR A 51 4.09 -15.64 9.08
C THR A 51 5.48 -15.14 9.47
N SER A 52 5.55 -14.37 10.55
CA SER A 52 6.82 -14.02 11.15
C SER A 52 7.57 -15.31 11.52
N GLY A 53 8.67 -15.56 10.85
CA GLY A 53 9.76 -16.52 10.99
C GLY A 53 9.85 -17.50 12.15
N ARG A 54 8.78 -17.99 12.73
CA ARG A 54 8.80 -19.12 13.61
C ARG A 54 8.54 -20.39 12.78
N SER A 55 9.58 -21.19 12.62
CA SER A 55 9.52 -22.55 12.17
C SER A 55 8.53 -23.33 13.06
N GLY A 56 7.28 -23.40 12.67
CA GLY A 56 6.25 -24.03 13.47
C GLY A 56 4.85 -23.52 13.17
N ALA A 57 4.71 -22.55 12.32
CA ALA A 57 3.42 -22.20 11.77
C ALA A 57 2.91 -23.43 11.01
N THR A 58 1.96 -24.11 11.59
CA THR A 58 1.32 -25.28 11.02
C THR A 58 0.85 -24.93 9.61
N LYS A 59 1.11 -25.82 8.67
CA LYS A 59 0.66 -25.75 7.27
C LYS A 59 -0.84 -25.42 7.14
N ALA A 60 -1.60 -25.53 8.23
CA ALA A 60 -3.03 -25.26 8.30
C ALA A 60 -3.36 -23.76 8.26
N SER A 61 -2.48 -22.88 8.79
CA SER A 61 -2.71 -21.43 8.73
C SER A 61 -2.41 -20.83 7.36
N ALA A 62 -1.63 -21.54 6.54
CA ALA A 62 -1.30 -21.10 5.18
C ALA A 62 -2.41 -21.41 4.17
N LYS A 63 -3.36 -22.27 4.49
CA LYS A 63 -4.42 -22.69 3.55
C LYS A 63 -5.52 -21.65 3.32
N GLY A 64 -5.62 -20.62 4.15
CA GLY A 64 -6.66 -19.60 4.03
C GLY A 64 -6.14 -18.21 3.66
N ALA A 65 -4.84 -17.98 3.68
CA ALA A 65 -4.27 -16.67 3.36
C ALA A 65 -4.05 -16.57 1.86
N ALA A 66 -4.78 -15.68 1.22
CA ALA A 66 -4.60 -15.38 -0.19
C ALA A 66 -3.18 -14.83 -0.40
N ARG A 67 -2.45 -15.40 -1.34
CA ARG A 67 -1.15 -14.85 -1.74
C ARG A 67 -1.35 -13.46 -2.30
N SER A 68 -0.51 -12.54 -1.88
CA SER A 68 -0.48 -11.16 -2.40
C SER A 68 0.95 -10.66 -2.39
N THR A 69 1.20 -9.67 -3.22
CA THR A 69 2.48 -8.97 -3.19
C THR A 69 2.37 -7.85 -2.15
N LEU A 70 3.30 -7.79 -1.23
CA LEU A 70 3.33 -6.79 -0.17
C LEU A 70 4.35 -5.70 -0.50
N VAL A 71 3.88 -4.46 -0.52
CA VAL A 71 4.70 -3.25 -0.63
C VAL A 71 4.53 -2.47 0.66
N LEU A 72 5.62 -2.14 1.31
CA LEU A 72 5.61 -1.28 2.49
C LEU A 72 6.03 0.14 2.12
N MET A 73 5.33 1.12 2.66
CA MET A 73 5.74 2.52 2.60
C MET A 73 6.60 2.80 3.82
N ASP A 74 7.88 3.07 3.59
CA ASP A 74 8.87 3.31 4.66
C ASP A 74 9.94 4.26 4.13
N SER A 75 10.39 5.20 4.96
CA SER A 75 11.39 6.19 4.58
C SER A 75 12.73 5.60 4.14
N ARG A 76 13.00 4.35 4.48
CA ARG A 76 14.21 3.61 4.07
C ARG A 76 14.07 2.94 2.72
N GLY A 77 12.89 3.00 2.12
CA GLY A 77 12.62 2.37 0.84
C GLY A 77 13.16 3.15 -0.35
N LYS A 78 12.95 2.59 -1.52
CA LYS A 78 13.32 3.23 -2.78
C LYS A 78 12.40 4.43 -3.05
N GLU A 79 12.99 5.55 -3.40
CA GLU A 79 12.25 6.74 -3.81
C GLU A 79 11.88 6.63 -5.29
N PHE A 80 10.63 6.98 -5.61
CA PHE A 80 10.15 7.06 -6.98
C PHE A 80 9.63 8.46 -7.29
N SER A 81 9.79 8.88 -8.53
CA SER A 81 8.96 9.96 -9.06
C SER A 81 7.54 9.44 -9.28
N SER A 82 6.56 10.34 -9.48
CA SER A 82 5.18 9.93 -9.78
C SER A 82 5.12 9.09 -11.06
N GLU A 83 5.91 9.43 -12.07
CA GLU A 83 6.00 8.69 -13.33
C GLU A 83 6.61 7.30 -13.14
N GLN A 84 7.65 7.19 -12.34
CA GLN A 84 8.27 5.89 -12.01
C GLN A 84 7.30 5.02 -11.22
N PHE A 85 6.54 5.60 -10.30
CA PHE A 85 5.52 4.87 -9.54
C PHE A 85 4.39 4.39 -10.45
N ALA A 86 3.95 5.23 -11.38
CA ALA A 86 2.98 4.84 -12.39
C ALA A 86 3.48 3.65 -13.23
N LYS A 87 4.74 3.70 -13.67
CA LYS A 87 5.35 2.59 -14.41
C LYS A 87 5.41 1.32 -13.57
N PHE A 88 5.77 1.43 -12.30
CA PHE A 88 5.78 0.29 -11.37
C PHE A 88 4.40 -0.37 -11.29
N LEU A 89 3.34 0.41 -11.10
CA LEU A 89 1.97 -0.11 -11.03
C LEU A 89 1.51 -0.71 -12.36
N GLY A 90 1.83 -0.06 -13.46
CA GLY A 90 1.50 -0.56 -14.80
C GLY A 90 2.21 -1.88 -15.11
N ASP A 91 3.51 -1.97 -14.84
CA ASP A 91 4.28 -3.21 -15.04
C ASP A 91 3.75 -4.33 -14.13
N TYR A 92 3.40 -4.01 -12.89
CA TYR A 92 2.81 -4.96 -11.98
C TYR A 92 1.49 -5.50 -12.52
N GLN A 93 0.62 -4.62 -12.98
CA GLN A 93 -0.68 -4.99 -13.54
C GLN A 93 -0.53 -5.92 -14.74
N ASP A 94 0.45 -5.67 -15.59
CA ASP A 94 0.66 -6.44 -16.82
C ASP A 94 1.28 -7.81 -16.56
N ARG A 95 2.08 -7.96 -15.52
CA ARG A 95 2.92 -9.15 -15.31
C ARG A 95 2.57 -10.00 -14.11
N ASN A 96 1.76 -9.49 -13.19
CA ASN A 96 1.51 -10.17 -11.92
C ASN A 96 0.00 -10.36 -11.69
N PRO A 97 -0.47 -11.61 -11.54
CA PRO A 97 -1.89 -11.88 -11.30
C PRO A 97 -2.30 -11.70 -9.84
N LEU A 98 -1.35 -11.57 -8.92
CA LEU A 98 -1.65 -11.50 -7.49
C LEU A 98 -2.18 -10.11 -7.09
N PRO A 99 -3.06 -10.05 -6.09
CA PRO A 99 -3.43 -8.77 -5.49
C PRO A 99 -2.21 -8.03 -4.95
N LEU A 100 -2.23 -6.72 -5.05
CA LEU A 100 -1.18 -5.85 -4.54
C LEU A 100 -1.65 -5.21 -3.23
N VAL A 101 -0.93 -5.46 -2.15
CA VAL A 101 -1.15 -4.80 -0.86
C VAL A 101 -0.08 -3.74 -0.69
N ILE A 102 -0.50 -2.49 -0.53
CA ILE A 102 0.39 -1.38 -0.21
C ILE A 102 0.04 -0.92 1.19
N ALA A 103 1.00 -0.98 2.10
CA ALA A 103 0.75 -0.75 3.51
C ALA A 103 1.48 0.47 4.05
N VAL A 104 0.78 1.24 4.85
CA VAL A 104 1.31 2.40 5.59
C VAL A 104 1.36 2.04 7.07
N GLY A 105 2.51 2.24 7.70
CA GLY A 105 2.70 1.96 9.11
C GLY A 105 1.99 2.95 10.03
N GLY A 106 1.94 2.60 11.31
CA GLY A 106 1.52 3.52 12.36
C GLY A 106 2.62 4.51 12.72
N ALA A 107 2.48 5.18 13.85
CA ALA A 107 3.41 6.20 14.30
C ALA A 107 4.87 5.69 14.45
N ASP A 108 5.03 4.42 14.78
CA ASP A 108 6.35 3.79 14.98
C ASP A 108 6.96 3.18 13.70
N GLY A 109 6.24 3.24 12.57
CA GLY A 109 6.67 2.64 11.32
C GLY A 109 6.62 1.12 11.33
N PHE A 110 7.41 0.49 10.44
CA PHE A 110 7.48 -0.96 10.33
C PHE A 110 8.77 -1.51 10.92
N SER A 111 8.70 -2.73 11.44
CA SER A 111 9.87 -3.45 11.94
C SER A 111 10.76 -3.93 10.78
N GLU A 112 11.99 -4.32 11.13
CA GLU A 112 12.87 -4.97 10.16
C GLU A 112 12.30 -6.28 9.64
N ALA A 113 11.61 -7.04 10.50
CA ALA A 113 10.95 -8.28 10.11
C ALA A 113 9.90 -8.05 9.02
N ALA A 114 9.09 -7.00 9.14
CA ALA A 114 8.10 -6.65 8.12
C ALA A 114 8.78 -6.23 6.82
N ARG A 115 9.82 -5.41 6.90
CA ARG A 115 10.58 -4.99 5.70
C ARG A 115 11.19 -6.19 4.97
N SER A 116 11.71 -7.16 5.72
CA SER A 116 12.27 -8.38 5.14
C SER A 116 11.20 -9.27 4.48
N ALA A 117 9.99 -9.24 5.00
CA ALA A 117 8.87 -10.03 4.47
C ALA A 117 8.23 -9.41 3.22
N ALA A 118 8.41 -8.11 3.00
CA ALA A 118 7.85 -7.40 1.87
C ALA A 118 8.65 -7.65 0.58
N GLN A 119 7.95 -7.68 -0.56
CA GLN A 119 8.63 -7.73 -1.86
C GLN A 119 9.27 -6.40 -2.22
N HIS A 120 8.64 -5.31 -1.80
CA HIS A 120 9.13 -3.96 -2.11
C HIS A 120 8.96 -3.05 -0.91
N THR A 121 9.88 -2.14 -0.72
CA THR A 121 9.77 -1.03 0.22
C THR A 121 9.97 0.26 -0.55
N ILE A 122 8.99 1.15 -0.48
CA ILE A 122 8.95 2.39 -1.24
C ILE A 122 8.87 3.57 -0.26
N SER A 123 9.63 4.63 -0.54
CA SER A 123 9.61 5.84 0.26
C SER A 123 8.83 6.95 -0.45
N LEU A 124 8.04 7.68 0.33
CA LEU A 124 7.37 8.90 -0.14
C LEU A 124 8.31 10.12 -0.16
N GLY A 125 9.56 9.94 0.22
CA GLY A 125 10.56 10.99 0.27
C GLY A 125 11.35 10.96 1.57
N LYS A 126 12.30 11.87 1.68
CA LYS A 126 13.21 11.95 2.84
C LYS A 126 12.56 12.62 4.05
N MET A 127 11.53 13.43 3.83
CA MET A 127 10.84 14.11 4.92
C MET A 127 9.87 13.16 5.60
N THR A 128 9.79 13.23 6.92
CA THR A 128 8.85 12.42 7.70
C THR A 128 7.45 13.02 7.61
N LEU A 129 6.47 12.19 7.29
CA LEU A 129 5.06 12.57 7.30
C LEU A 129 4.35 11.97 8.51
N ALA A 130 3.40 12.69 9.07
CA ALA A 130 2.48 12.11 10.05
C ALA A 130 1.81 10.88 9.43
N HIS A 131 1.68 9.79 10.20
CA HIS A 131 1.23 8.51 9.65
C HIS A 131 -0.17 8.57 9.00
N GLU A 132 -1.11 9.35 9.55
CA GLU A 132 -2.44 9.52 8.92
C GLU A 132 -2.36 10.33 7.63
N LEU A 133 -1.52 11.37 7.59
CA LEU A 133 -1.31 12.15 6.38
C LEU A 133 -0.62 11.32 5.29
N ALA A 134 0.31 10.48 5.65
CA ALA A 134 0.99 9.58 4.71
C ALA A 134 -0.01 8.68 3.96
N ARG A 135 -1.11 8.27 4.62
CA ARG A 135 -2.17 7.50 3.99
C ARG A 135 -2.79 8.23 2.80
N VAL A 136 -3.11 9.51 3.00
CA VAL A 136 -3.70 10.35 1.96
C VAL A 136 -2.71 10.63 0.84
N VAL A 137 -1.45 10.90 1.18
CA VAL A 137 -0.39 11.12 0.18
C VAL A 137 -0.23 9.88 -0.70
N LEU A 138 -0.20 8.69 -0.10
CA LEU A 138 -0.14 7.44 -0.87
C LEU A 138 -1.34 7.29 -1.79
N LEU A 139 -2.54 7.48 -1.27
CA LEU A 139 -3.77 7.35 -2.08
C LEU A 139 -3.78 8.33 -3.25
N GLU A 140 -3.36 9.57 -3.01
CA GLU A 140 -3.25 10.56 -4.08
C GLU A 140 -2.25 10.11 -5.15
N GLN A 141 -1.10 9.57 -4.74
CA GLN A 141 -0.10 9.09 -5.69
C GLN A 141 -0.56 7.84 -6.46
N VAL A 142 -1.33 6.95 -5.83
CA VAL A 142 -1.93 5.81 -6.53
C VAL A 142 -2.93 6.32 -7.58
N TYR A 143 -3.79 7.25 -7.21
CA TYR A 143 -4.72 7.88 -8.15
C TYR A 143 -3.98 8.55 -9.31
N ARG A 144 -2.98 9.39 -8.99
CA ARG A 144 -2.13 10.07 -9.97
C ARG A 144 -1.48 9.06 -10.94
N ALA A 145 -0.98 7.96 -10.43
CA ALA A 145 -0.35 6.91 -11.24
C ALA A 145 -1.32 6.36 -12.30
N PHE A 146 -2.58 6.08 -11.93
CA PHE A 146 -3.57 5.61 -12.88
C PHE A 146 -3.97 6.68 -13.90
N THR A 147 -4.01 7.95 -13.51
CA THR A 147 -4.24 9.04 -14.46
C THR A 147 -3.10 9.14 -15.48
N ILE A 148 -1.86 8.95 -15.05
CA ILE A 148 -0.70 8.91 -15.94
C ILE A 148 -0.81 7.73 -16.90
N LEU A 149 -1.10 6.53 -16.40
CA LEU A 149 -1.21 5.32 -17.22
C LEU A 149 -2.31 5.42 -18.29
N LYS A 150 -3.39 6.15 -18.00
CA LYS A 150 -4.53 6.32 -18.92
C LYS A 150 -4.46 7.59 -19.76
N GLY A 151 -3.40 8.40 -19.59
CA GLY A 151 -3.27 9.67 -20.32
C GLY A 151 -4.28 10.73 -19.89
N HIS A 152 -4.85 10.62 -18.70
CA HIS A 152 -5.80 11.61 -18.17
C HIS A 152 -5.04 12.87 -17.72
N PRO A 153 -5.56 14.09 -17.98
CA PRO A 153 -4.79 15.32 -17.75
C PRO A 153 -4.61 15.74 -16.28
N TYR A 154 -5.11 15.00 -15.32
CA TYR A 154 -4.98 15.32 -13.90
C TYR A 154 -3.54 15.63 -13.49
N HIS A 155 -2.58 14.89 -14.00
CA HIS A 155 -1.16 15.01 -13.66
C HIS A 155 -0.45 16.16 -14.40
N SER A 156 -1.02 16.69 -15.46
CA SER A 156 -0.34 17.64 -16.37
C SER A 156 -0.61 19.11 -16.04
N GLY A 157 -1.44 19.40 -15.06
CA GLY A 157 -1.77 20.76 -14.65
C GLY A 157 -0.93 21.31 -13.50
N HIS A 158 0.14 20.68 -13.14
CA HIS A 158 0.87 21.03 -11.91
C HIS A 158 2.36 21.09 -12.11
#